data_875a17bc5826c9c9b504480446836ab1
#
_entry.id   875a17bc5826c9c9b504480446836ab1
#
_cell.length_a   1.000
_cell.length_b   1.000
_cell.length_c   1.000
_cell.angle_alpha   90.00
_cell.angle_beta   90.00
_cell.angle_gamma   90.00
#
_symmetry.space_group_name_H-M   'P 1'
#
loop_
_entity.id
_entity.type
_entity.pdbx_description
1 polymer ?
#
loop_
_entity_poly.entity_id
_entity_poly.type
_entity_poly.pdbx_seq_one_letter_code
_entity_poly.pdbx_strand_id
1 'polypeptide(L)'
;MIRMNNRMELKRFIKAQHDTYEKAFSEVRQGCKQTHWIWYIFPQLVGLGHSPNARYYGIRNRAEAEAYLTHPILGSRLRQISERLLTVEGRTVREILGDLDAMKVRSSMTLFDVVSPNDIFELVLDKYYGGQRCQFTLEMLGERIDLQEALRYIGVDPADFALYSPMFARRVHAPIHGIGHIYRTMIACALLGKVLEKPREGLLAFCGAFIHDLARRTDGVEPEHGPNAAKYFFGRFQQLWDKYSLTPEECEQVREAVSQHSARERLRPTDAGYAVMAILKDADALDRCRLHHGGLNPDWLRYRESRRLIGFMEQICAKTWSVNRGLPFVDFVAMCLSDTSMSE
;
A
#
# COMPACT_ATOMS: atom_id res chain seq x y z
N MET A 1 28.35 -25.16 -0.77
CA MET A 1 27.46 -25.80 -1.76
C MET A 1 26.33 -24.90 -2.29
N ILE A 2 25.67 -24.09 -1.49
CA ILE A 2 24.54 -23.22 -1.92
C ILE A 2 24.95 -22.18 -2.98
N ARG A 3 26.13 -21.57 -2.90
CA ARG A 3 26.61 -20.55 -3.88
C ARG A 3 26.92 -21.14 -5.27
N MET A 4 27.29 -22.40 -5.39
CA MET A 4 27.58 -23.03 -6.70
C MET A 4 26.30 -23.38 -7.46
N ASN A 5 25.25 -23.81 -6.76
CA ASN A 5 23.97 -24.17 -7.39
C ASN A 5 23.28 -22.95 -8.03
N ASN A 6 23.28 -21.78 -7.37
CA ASN A 6 22.66 -20.56 -7.89
C ASN A 6 23.33 -20.04 -9.19
N ARG A 7 24.64 -20.19 -9.37
CA ARG A 7 25.34 -19.77 -10.61
C ARG A 7 24.94 -20.60 -11.84
N MET A 8 24.70 -21.90 -11.67
CA MET A 8 24.25 -22.76 -12.78
C MET A 8 22.83 -22.43 -13.24
N GLU A 9 21.99 -22.02 -12.34
CA GLU A 9 20.57 -21.74 -12.58
C GLU A 9 20.32 -20.42 -13.32
N LEU A 10 21.17 -19.40 -13.11
CA LEU A 10 21.08 -18.11 -13.81
C LEU A 10 21.56 -18.18 -15.28
N LYS A 11 22.24 -19.25 -15.69
CA LYS A 11 22.72 -19.43 -17.08
C LYS A 11 21.59 -19.36 -18.11
N ARG A 12 20.36 -19.78 -17.75
CA ARG A 12 19.21 -19.70 -18.65
C ARG A 12 18.89 -18.26 -19.07
N PHE A 13 19.01 -17.32 -18.14
CA PHE A 13 18.79 -15.90 -18.42
C PHE A 13 19.93 -15.31 -19.25
N ILE A 14 21.17 -15.59 -18.88
CA ILE A 14 22.36 -15.09 -19.59
C ILE A 14 22.30 -15.53 -21.05
N LYS A 15 22.01 -16.84 -21.29
CA LYS A 15 21.90 -17.40 -22.66
C LYS A 15 20.77 -16.73 -23.44
N ALA A 16 19.59 -16.55 -22.84
CA ALA A 16 18.46 -15.91 -23.50
C ALA A 16 18.70 -14.44 -23.82
N GLN A 17 19.41 -13.73 -22.94
CA GLN A 17 19.72 -12.31 -23.11
C GLN A 17 20.88 -12.04 -24.05
N HIS A 18 21.73 -13.03 -24.34
CA HIS A 18 22.97 -12.82 -25.12
C HIS A 18 22.67 -12.13 -26.46
N ASP A 19 21.72 -12.63 -27.21
CA ASP A 19 21.43 -12.14 -28.57
C ASP A 19 20.17 -11.26 -28.64
N THR A 20 19.45 -11.10 -27.51
CA THR A 20 18.13 -10.46 -27.52
C THR A 20 18.04 -9.18 -26.68
N TYR A 21 19.00 -8.96 -25.77
CA TYR A 21 18.94 -7.82 -24.85
C TYR A 21 18.95 -6.46 -25.57
N GLU A 22 19.87 -6.29 -26.53
CA GLU A 22 19.98 -5.02 -27.28
C GLU A 22 18.69 -4.71 -28.07
N LYS A 23 18.05 -5.74 -28.60
CA LYS A 23 16.75 -5.60 -29.28
C LYS A 23 15.65 -5.19 -28.30
N ALA A 24 15.57 -5.87 -27.15
CA ALA A 24 14.62 -5.51 -26.09
C ALA A 24 14.83 -4.06 -25.62
N PHE A 25 16.07 -3.67 -25.37
CA PHE A 25 16.43 -2.32 -24.97
C PHE A 25 16.03 -1.26 -26.02
N SER A 26 16.25 -1.58 -27.31
CA SER A 26 15.84 -0.70 -28.42
C SER A 26 14.33 -0.56 -28.52
N GLU A 27 13.58 -1.65 -28.37
CA GLU A 27 12.10 -1.65 -28.39
C GLU A 27 11.53 -0.82 -27.21
N VAL A 28 12.10 -0.97 -26.01
CA VAL A 28 11.72 -0.15 -24.85
C VAL A 28 12.05 1.32 -25.10
N ARG A 29 13.22 1.64 -25.67
CA ARG A 29 13.60 3.00 -26.02
C ARG A 29 12.62 3.64 -27.02
N GLN A 30 12.09 2.88 -27.96
CA GLN A 30 11.09 3.32 -28.94
C GLN A 30 9.67 3.39 -28.35
N GLY A 31 9.49 2.91 -27.12
CA GLY A 31 8.18 2.86 -26.47
C GLY A 31 7.22 1.86 -27.12
N CYS A 32 7.72 0.83 -27.81
CA CYS A 32 6.90 -0.14 -28.53
C CYS A 32 7.58 -1.51 -28.56
N LYS A 33 7.10 -2.42 -27.71
CA LYS A 33 7.52 -3.81 -27.69
C LYS A 33 6.98 -4.56 -28.90
N GLN A 34 7.84 -5.27 -29.61
CA GLN A 34 7.51 -6.03 -30.82
C GLN A 34 7.84 -7.52 -30.69
N THR A 35 8.86 -7.89 -29.90
CA THR A 35 9.36 -9.26 -29.81
C THR A 35 9.18 -9.91 -28.44
N HIS A 36 9.45 -11.21 -28.34
CA HIS A 36 9.04 -12.06 -27.22
C HIS A 36 10.16 -12.27 -26.19
N TRP A 37 10.50 -11.25 -25.42
CA TRP A 37 11.62 -11.27 -24.46
C TRP A 37 11.22 -11.08 -22.99
N ILE A 38 9.96 -10.84 -22.68
CA ILE A 38 9.50 -10.40 -21.36
C ILE A 38 9.94 -11.32 -20.21
N TRP A 39 9.87 -12.63 -20.39
CA TRP A 39 10.10 -13.62 -19.34
C TRP A 39 11.51 -13.63 -18.76
N TYR A 40 12.52 -13.27 -19.56
CA TYR A 40 13.93 -13.31 -19.16
C TYR A 40 14.58 -11.93 -19.04
N ILE A 41 13.91 -10.88 -19.50
CA ILE A 41 14.32 -9.48 -19.29
C ILE A 41 13.70 -8.92 -18.01
N PHE A 42 12.40 -9.12 -17.80
CA PHE A 42 11.65 -8.78 -16.59
C PHE A 42 11.09 -10.05 -15.95
N PRO A 43 11.96 -10.89 -15.33
CA PRO A 43 11.49 -12.14 -14.77
C PRO A 43 10.62 -11.93 -13.56
N GLN A 44 9.59 -12.76 -13.41
CA GLN A 44 8.67 -12.79 -12.28
C GLN A 44 8.81 -14.11 -11.52
N LEU A 45 8.15 -14.26 -10.36
CA LEU A 45 8.14 -15.54 -9.64
C LEU A 45 7.50 -16.66 -10.47
N VAL A 46 8.07 -17.87 -10.34
CA VAL A 46 7.46 -19.08 -10.89
C VAL A 46 6.09 -19.28 -10.23
N GLY A 47 5.09 -19.66 -11.03
CA GLY A 47 3.71 -19.83 -10.52
C GLY A 47 2.76 -18.68 -10.89
N LEU A 48 3.26 -17.46 -11.16
CA LEU A 48 2.45 -16.34 -11.64
C LEU A 48 2.01 -16.49 -13.11
N GLY A 49 2.68 -17.33 -13.86
CA GLY A 49 2.34 -17.60 -15.25
C GLY A 49 2.38 -19.08 -15.59
N HIS A 50 1.52 -19.52 -16.52
CA HIS A 50 1.32 -20.94 -16.84
C HIS A 50 2.03 -21.41 -18.11
N SER A 51 2.55 -20.48 -18.95
CA SER A 51 3.24 -20.84 -20.18
C SER A 51 4.58 -21.57 -19.91
N PRO A 52 5.08 -22.39 -20.86
CA PRO A 52 6.40 -23.02 -20.73
C PRO A 52 7.52 -22.00 -20.43
N ASN A 53 7.52 -20.85 -21.10
CA ASN A 53 8.49 -19.79 -20.84
C ASN A 53 8.36 -19.18 -19.44
N ALA A 54 7.13 -18.95 -18.96
CA ALA A 54 6.91 -18.43 -17.61
C ALA A 54 7.43 -19.39 -16.53
N ARG A 55 7.28 -20.70 -16.74
CA ARG A 55 7.82 -21.73 -15.84
C ARG A 55 9.35 -21.84 -15.93
N TYR A 56 9.89 -21.82 -17.14
CA TYR A 56 11.34 -21.99 -17.37
C TYR A 56 12.16 -20.79 -16.88
N TYR A 57 11.69 -19.56 -17.14
CA TYR A 57 12.34 -18.32 -16.72
C TYR A 57 11.82 -17.77 -15.39
N GLY A 58 10.90 -18.45 -14.73
CA GLY A 58 10.41 -18.03 -13.42
C GLY A 58 11.51 -18.04 -12.35
N ILE A 59 11.57 -16.98 -11.53
CA ILE A 59 12.41 -16.91 -10.34
C ILE A 59 11.73 -17.74 -9.25
N ARG A 60 12.45 -18.66 -8.62
CA ARG A 60 11.87 -19.62 -7.68
C ARG A 60 11.60 -19.07 -6.29
N ASN A 61 12.45 -18.16 -5.83
CA ASN A 61 12.39 -17.60 -4.49
C ASN A 61 13.21 -16.32 -4.37
N ARG A 62 13.14 -15.67 -3.19
CA ARG A 62 13.88 -14.46 -2.85
C ARG A 62 15.39 -14.61 -3.08
N ALA A 63 15.99 -15.73 -2.67
CA ALA A 63 17.43 -15.95 -2.81
C ALA A 63 17.89 -16.00 -4.27
N GLU A 64 17.08 -16.56 -5.19
CA GLU A 64 17.36 -16.52 -6.63
C GLU A 64 17.18 -15.11 -7.20
N ALA A 65 16.19 -14.34 -6.73
CA ALA A 65 16.02 -12.92 -7.11
C ALA A 65 17.22 -12.08 -6.67
N GLU A 66 17.71 -12.27 -5.45
CA GLU A 66 18.95 -11.63 -4.94
C GLU A 66 20.16 -12.00 -5.77
N ALA A 67 20.31 -13.29 -6.09
CA ALA A 67 21.41 -13.77 -6.95
C ALA A 67 21.33 -13.19 -8.37
N TYR A 68 20.13 -13.06 -8.94
CA TYR A 68 19.90 -12.42 -10.24
C TYR A 68 20.32 -10.94 -10.19
N LEU A 69 19.88 -10.22 -9.16
CA LEU A 69 20.11 -8.77 -9.03
C LEU A 69 21.57 -8.42 -8.73
N THR A 70 22.28 -9.28 -7.99
CA THR A 70 23.71 -9.16 -7.71
C THR A 70 24.62 -9.67 -8.82
N HIS A 71 24.07 -10.38 -9.81
CA HIS A 71 24.84 -10.85 -10.96
C HIS A 71 25.27 -9.68 -11.84
N PRO A 72 26.57 -9.55 -12.17
CA PRO A 72 27.12 -8.35 -12.83
C PRO A 72 26.48 -8.01 -14.17
N ILE A 73 26.02 -9.00 -14.91
CA ILE A 73 25.34 -8.80 -16.20
C ILE A 73 23.82 -8.63 -15.99
N LEU A 74 23.18 -9.55 -15.29
CA LEU A 74 21.72 -9.59 -15.19
C LEU A 74 21.15 -8.42 -14.40
N GLY A 75 21.72 -8.14 -13.22
CA GLY A 75 21.30 -7.02 -12.39
C GLY A 75 21.57 -5.66 -13.03
N SER A 76 22.72 -5.51 -13.72
CA SER A 76 23.03 -4.28 -14.49
C SER A 76 22.02 -4.07 -15.63
N ARG A 77 21.74 -5.10 -16.41
CA ARG A 77 20.79 -5.04 -17.53
C ARG A 77 19.38 -4.73 -17.06
N LEU A 78 18.94 -5.35 -15.97
CA LEU A 78 17.60 -5.10 -15.43
C LEU A 78 17.45 -3.64 -15.01
N ARG A 79 18.45 -3.06 -14.32
CA ARG A 79 18.41 -1.64 -13.95
C ARG A 79 18.45 -0.73 -15.18
N GLN A 80 19.32 -1.00 -16.13
CA GLN A 80 19.43 -0.20 -17.36
C GLN A 80 18.15 -0.17 -18.18
N ILE A 81 17.50 -1.31 -18.36
CA ILE A 81 16.25 -1.37 -19.13
C ILE A 81 15.07 -0.75 -18.36
N SER A 82 15.08 -0.87 -17.01
CA SER A 82 14.09 -0.19 -16.13
C SER A 82 14.29 1.34 -16.20
N GLU A 83 15.54 1.82 -16.16
CA GLU A 83 15.85 3.23 -16.35
C GLU A 83 15.41 3.72 -17.74
N ARG A 84 15.65 2.93 -18.77
CA ARG A 84 15.20 3.24 -20.12
C ARG A 84 13.67 3.33 -20.20
N LEU A 85 12.96 2.42 -19.55
CA LEU A 85 11.50 2.45 -19.49
C LEU A 85 11.01 3.75 -18.83
N LEU A 86 11.67 4.22 -17.77
CA LEU A 86 11.34 5.48 -17.10
C LEU A 86 11.50 6.73 -18.00
N THR A 87 12.36 6.68 -19.03
CA THR A 87 12.53 7.82 -19.95
C THR A 87 11.49 7.89 -21.07
N VAL A 88 10.61 6.90 -21.20
CA VAL A 88 9.52 6.93 -22.20
C VAL A 88 8.42 7.88 -21.73
N GLU A 89 8.14 8.87 -22.53
CA GLU A 89 7.15 9.91 -22.21
C GLU A 89 5.88 9.78 -23.07
N GLY A 90 4.75 10.26 -22.54
CA GLY A 90 3.48 10.34 -23.26
C GLY A 90 2.82 9.00 -23.57
N ARG A 91 3.28 7.90 -22.99
CA ARG A 91 2.73 6.55 -23.19
C ARG A 91 2.52 5.84 -21.86
N THR A 92 1.43 5.11 -21.77
CA THR A 92 1.18 4.16 -20.68
C THR A 92 2.02 2.91 -20.88
N VAL A 93 2.27 2.17 -19.81
CA VAL A 93 2.97 0.88 -19.88
C VAL A 93 2.25 -0.14 -20.77
N ARG A 94 0.92 -0.05 -20.87
CA ARG A 94 0.10 -0.89 -21.76
C ARG A 94 0.33 -0.60 -23.23
N GLU A 95 0.47 0.68 -23.58
CA GLU A 95 0.79 1.09 -24.96
C GLU A 95 2.22 0.70 -25.35
N ILE A 96 3.13 0.63 -24.38
CA ILE A 96 4.54 0.24 -24.60
C ILE A 96 4.67 -1.28 -24.76
N LEU A 97 4.03 -2.07 -23.90
CA LEU A 97 4.29 -3.49 -23.70
C LEU A 97 3.13 -4.40 -24.06
N GLY A 98 1.91 -3.87 -24.17
CA GLY A 98 0.66 -4.64 -24.21
C GLY A 98 0.18 -5.05 -22.81
N ASP A 99 -1.10 -5.38 -22.68
CA ASP A 99 -1.77 -5.62 -21.38
C ASP A 99 -1.10 -6.72 -20.56
N LEU A 100 -0.87 -7.89 -21.15
CA LEU A 100 -0.31 -9.04 -20.45
C LEU A 100 1.13 -8.81 -19.98
N ASP A 101 1.95 -8.15 -20.81
CA ASP A 101 3.35 -7.92 -20.47
C ASP A 101 3.50 -6.75 -19.49
N ALA A 102 2.60 -5.77 -19.51
CA ALA A 102 2.51 -4.76 -18.47
C ALA A 102 2.26 -5.38 -17.09
N MET A 103 1.36 -6.37 -16.97
CA MET A 103 1.13 -7.10 -15.72
C MET A 103 2.39 -7.85 -15.25
N LYS A 104 3.15 -8.48 -16.17
CA LYS A 104 4.40 -9.17 -15.84
C LYS A 104 5.48 -8.20 -15.35
N VAL A 105 5.59 -7.02 -15.97
CA VAL A 105 6.52 -5.97 -15.50
C VAL A 105 6.15 -5.52 -14.11
N ARG A 106 4.86 -5.29 -13.80
CA ARG A 106 4.41 -4.99 -12.43
C ARG A 106 4.87 -6.07 -11.44
N SER A 107 4.68 -7.34 -11.76
CA SER A 107 5.10 -8.47 -10.91
C SER A 107 6.62 -8.52 -10.74
N SER A 108 7.38 -8.31 -11.83
CA SER A 108 8.84 -8.26 -11.82
C SER A 108 9.38 -7.09 -10.97
N MET A 109 8.86 -5.89 -11.19
CA MET A 109 9.27 -4.71 -10.42
C MET A 109 8.94 -4.89 -8.93
N THR A 110 7.79 -5.47 -8.59
CA THR A 110 7.44 -5.80 -7.20
C THR A 110 8.45 -6.78 -6.59
N LEU A 111 8.82 -7.84 -7.32
CA LEU A 111 9.80 -8.81 -6.84
C LEU A 111 11.14 -8.14 -6.50
N PHE A 112 11.65 -7.33 -7.42
CA PHE A 112 12.97 -6.70 -7.26
C PHE A 112 12.95 -5.48 -6.32
N ASP A 113 11.82 -4.82 -6.14
CA ASP A 113 11.64 -3.79 -5.12
C ASP A 113 11.67 -4.39 -3.69
N VAL A 114 11.08 -5.56 -3.48
CA VAL A 114 11.19 -6.29 -2.21
C VAL A 114 12.63 -6.74 -1.91
N VAL A 115 13.38 -7.10 -2.94
CA VAL A 115 14.77 -7.59 -2.81
C VAL A 115 15.77 -6.43 -2.64
N SER A 116 15.52 -5.30 -3.28
CA SER A 116 16.35 -4.09 -3.24
C SER A 116 15.47 -2.85 -3.06
N PRO A 117 15.02 -2.58 -1.83
CA PRO A 117 14.19 -1.40 -1.55
C PRO A 117 14.91 -0.10 -1.90
N ASN A 118 14.15 0.91 -2.31
CA ASN A 118 14.64 2.23 -2.74
C ASN A 118 15.55 2.19 -4.00
N ASP A 119 15.41 1.16 -4.82
CA ASP A 119 16.09 1.03 -6.12
C ASP A 119 15.16 1.52 -7.25
N ILE A 120 15.65 1.49 -8.49
CA ILE A 120 14.94 1.91 -9.71
C ILE A 120 13.58 1.23 -9.92
N PHE A 121 13.37 0.05 -9.34
CA PHE A 121 12.16 -0.76 -9.50
C PHE A 121 10.93 -0.08 -8.90
N GLU A 122 11.11 0.58 -7.77
CA GLU A 122 10.06 1.38 -7.14
C GLU A 122 9.67 2.58 -8.01
N LEU A 123 10.63 3.25 -8.65
CA LEU A 123 10.35 4.36 -9.55
C LEU A 123 9.50 3.92 -10.77
N VAL A 124 9.73 2.71 -11.28
CA VAL A 124 8.89 2.13 -12.35
C VAL A 124 7.48 1.85 -11.85
N LEU A 125 7.36 1.30 -10.63
CA LEU A 125 6.03 1.09 -10.02
C LEU A 125 5.31 2.42 -9.80
N ASP A 126 6.00 3.44 -9.32
CA ASP A 126 5.43 4.77 -9.12
C ASP A 126 4.93 5.38 -10.43
N LYS A 127 5.78 5.42 -11.46
CA LYS A 127 5.44 6.05 -12.75
C LYS A 127 4.29 5.36 -13.48
N TYR A 128 4.31 4.05 -13.54
CA TYR A 128 3.42 3.29 -14.44
C TYR A 128 2.25 2.59 -13.74
N TYR A 129 2.33 2.42 -12.42
CA TYR A 129 1.32 1.69 -11.66
C TYR A 129 0.83 2.46 -10.42
N GLY A 130 1.15 3.77 -10.33
CA GLY A 130 0.75 4.61 -9.19
C GLY A 130 1.28 4.10 -7.84
N GLY A 131 2.44 3.43 -7.85
CA GLY A 131 3.03 2.81 -6.66
C GLY A 131 2.41 1.46 -6.25
N GLN A 132 1.41 0.98 -6.99
CA GLN A 132 0.74 -0.29 -6.69
C GLN A 132 1.65 -1.49 -7.00
N ARG A 133 1.89 -2.33 -6.00
CA ARG A 133 2.63 -3.58 -6.12
C ARG A 133 1.72 -4.74 -6.50
N CYS A 134 2.30 -5.80 -7.08
CA CYS A 134 1.56 -7.02 -7.40
C CYS A 134 1.32 -7.83 -6.11
N GLN A 135 0.08 -7.92 -5.67
CA GLN A 135 -0.28 -8.61 -4.42
C GLN A 135 0.11 -10.09 -4.45
N PHE A 136 -0.13 -10.79 -5.55
CA PHE A 136 0.30 -12.20 -5.69
C PHE A 136 1.81 -12.37 -5.51
N THR A 137 2.62 -11.44 -6.02
CA THR A 137 4.08 -11.47 -5.82
C THR A 137 4.44 -11.28 -4.35
N LEU A 138 3.80 -10.34 -3.65
CA LEU A 138 4.01 -10.10 -2.22
C LEU A 138 3.61 -11.32 -1.39
N GLU A 139 2.45 -11.91 -1.66
CA GLU A 139 1.96 -13.12 -0.98
C GLU A 139 2.93 -14.29 -1.13
N MET A 140 3.43 -14.54 -2.36
CA MET A 140 4.39 -15.61 -2.64
C MET A 140 5.75 -15.39 -1.97
N LEU A 141 6.13 -14.15 -1.69
CA LEU A 141 7.36 -13.78 -0.97
C LEU A 141 7.20 -13.81 0.55
N GLY A 142 5.99 -14.05 1.06
CA GLY A 142 5.68 -13.93 2.47
C GLY A 142 5.57 -12.48 2.96
N GLU A 143 5.56 -11.51 2.06
CA GLU A 143 5.40 -10.07 2.34
C GLU A 143 3.90 -9.70 2.42
N ARG A 144 3.10 -10.62 2.94
CA ARG A 144 1.66 -10.40 3.07
C ARG A 144 1.40 -9.28 4.07
N ILE A 145 0.52 -8.37 3.67
CA ILE A 145 -0.04 -7.40 4.59
C ILE A 145 -0.96 -8.16 5.54
N ASP A 146 -0.52 -8.33 6.79
CA ASP A 146 -1.30 -9.00 7.84
C ASP A 146 -1.91 -7.93 8.75
N LEU A 147 -3.22 -7.76 8.61
CA LEU A 147 -3.98 -6.81 9.41
C LEU A 147 -3.99 -7.16 10.90
N GLN A 148 -4.08 -8.46 11.26
CA GLN A 148 -4.04 -8.86 12.66
C GLN A 148 -2.68 -8.57 13.29
N GLU A 149 -1.61 -8.82 12.54
CA GLU A 149 -0.27 -8.49 12.99
C GLU A 149 -0.08 -6.98 13.12
N ALA A 150 -0.61 -6.17 12.17
CA ALA A 150 -0.53 -4.73 12.25
C ALA A 150 -1.26 -4.16 13.48
N LEU A 151 -2.46 -4.65 13.78
CA LEU A 151 -3.20 -4.25 14.99
C LEU A 151 -2.43 -4.63 16.26
N ARG A 152 -1.89 -5.85 16.33
CA ARG A 152 -1.05 -6.29 17.46
C ARG A 152 0.23 -5.46 17.58
N TYR A 153 0.84 -5.10 16.45
CA TYR A 153 2.07 -4.31 16.42
C TYR A 153 1.90 -2.92 17.03
N ILE A 154 0.77 -2.27 16.80
CA ILE A 154 0.43 -0.99 17.42
C ILE A 154 -0.27 -1.15 18.79
N GLY A 155 -0.45 -2.38 19.29
CA GLY A 155 -1.03 -2.68 20.59
C GLY A 155 -2.54 -2.49 20.68
N VAL A 156 -3.29 -2.65 19.58
CA VAL A 156 -4.76 -2.48 19.54
C VAL A 156 -5.49 -3.82 19.59
N ASP A 157 -6.46 -3.93 20.49
CA ASP A 157 -7.49 -4.97 20.47
C ASP A 157 -8.76 -4.41 19.80
N PRO A 158 -9.23 -4.96 18.66
CA PRO A 158 -10.45 -4.51 18.01
C PRO A 158 -11.69 -4.55 18.91
N ALA A 159 -11.73 -5.46 19.88
CA ALA A 159 -12.86 -5.60 20.81
C ALA A 159 -13.04 -4.35 21.69
N ASP A 160 -12.00 -3.58 21.94
CA ASP A 160 -12.06 -2.36 22.75
C ASP A 160 -12.96 -1.27 22.13
N PHE A 161 -13.14 -1.34 20.82
CA PHE A 161 -13.94 -0.39 20.05
C PHE A 161 -15.39 -0.86 19.83
N ALA A 162 -15.75 -2.05 20.26
CA ALA A 162 -17.10 -2.63 20.06
C ALA A 162 -18.19 -1.81 20.75
N LEU A 163 -17.93 -1.31 21.95
CA LEU A 163 -18.89 -0.54 22.76
C LEU A 163 -19.27 0.81 22.14
N TYR A 164 -18.43 1.34 21.26
CA TYR A 164 -18.61 2.68 20.68
C TYR A 164 -19.31 2.67 19.33
N SER A 165 -19.45 1.52 18.69
CA SER A 165 -20.11 1.37 17.38
C SER A 165 -21.52 1.97 17.29
N PRO A 166 -22.42 1.79 18.29
CA PRO A 166 -23.76 2.38 18.24
C PRO A 166 -23.77 3.92 18.30
N MET A 167 -22.73 4.54 18.87
CA MET A 167 -22.61 6.00 18.94
C MET A 167 -22.31 6.60 17.57
N PHE A 168 -21.50 5.91 16.75
CA PHE A 168 -21.20 6.33 15.38
C PHE A 168 -22.45 6.23 14.49
N ALA A 169 -23.22 5.16 14.62
CA ALA A 169 -24.42 4.92 13.82
C ALA A 169 -25.45 6.05 13.91
N ARG A 170 -25.47 6.82 15.01
CA ARG A 170 -26.42 7.91 15.22
C ARG A 170 -25.98 9.26 14.68
N ARG A 171 -24.68 9.46 14.40
CA ARG A 171 -24.10 10.79 14.11
C ARG A 171 -23.55 10.95 12.72
N VAL A 172 -23.00 9.91 12.13
CA VAL A 172 -22.45 9.99 10.77
C VAL A 172 -23.53 9.57 9.79
N HIS A 173 -24.26 10.54 9.28
CA HIS A 173 -25.35 10.32 8.32
C HIS A 173 -24.87 10.31 6.86
N ALA A 174 -23.61 10.68 6.63
CA ALA A 174 -23.04 10.80 5.30
C ALA A 174 -22.75 9.41 4.71
N PRO A 175 -23.25 9.06 3.51
CA PRO A 175 -23.01 7.76 2.89
C PRO A 175 -21.53 7.48 2.61
N ILE A 176 -20.79 8.52 2.22
CA ILE A 176 -19.38 8.42 1.84
C ILE A 176 -18.46 8.46 3.06
N HIS A 177 -18.79 9.29 4.06
CA HIS A 177 -18.01 9.48 5.30
C HIS A 177 -18.64 8.74 6.50
N GLY A 178 -19.26 7.59 6.24
CA GLY A 178 -19.89 6.77 7.25
C GLY A 178 -18.89 5.92 8.04
N ILE A 179 -19.45 5.03 8.89
CA ILE A 179 -18.66 4.18 9.79
C ILE A 179 -17.63 3.32 9.04
N GLY A 180 -17.95 2.85 7.84
CA GLY A 180 -17.03 2.09 7.00
C GLY A 180 -15.76 2.87 6.66
N HIS A 181 -15.89 4.18 6.36
CA HIS A 181 -14.75 5.07 6.15
C HIS A 181 -13.89 5.18 7.41
N ILE A 182 -14.51 5.47 8.56
CA ILE A 182 -13.79 5.57 9.84
C ILE A 182 -13.00 4.28 10.11
N TYR A 183 -13.62 3.13 9.98
CA TYR A 183 -12.98 1.84 10.24
C TYR A 183 -11.86 1.51 9.26
N ARG A 184 -12.02 1.82 7.96
CA ARG A 184 -10.95 1.63 6.98
C ARG A 184 -9.78 2.59 7.24
N THR A 185 -10.04 3.82 7.64
CA THR A 185 -8.99 4.78 8.06
C THR A 185 -8.25 4.28 9.31
N MET A 186 -8.96 3.72 10.30
CA MET A 186 -8.34 3.08 11.47
C MET A 186 -7.42 1.92 11.05
N ILE A 187 -7.91 1.02 10.20
CA ILE A 187 -7.11 -0.09 9.65
C ILE A 187 -5.87 0.43 8.93
N ALA A 188 -6.01 1.46 8.10
CA ALA A 188 -4.88 2.05 7.39
C ALA A 188 -3.84 2.65 8.35
N CYS A 189 -4.25 3.28 9.46
CA CYS A 189 -3.33 3.76 10.50
C CYS A 189 -2.54 2.61 11.14
N ALA A 190 -3.19 1.47 11.44
CA ALA A 190 -2.50 0.30 11.99
C ALA A 190 -1.46 -0.27 11.00
N LEU A 191 -1.84 -0.39 9.74
CA LEU A 191 -0.95 -0.87 8.69
C LEU A 191 0.23 0.08 8.47
N LEU A 192 -0.01 1.39 8.45
CA LEU A 192 1.05 2.40 8.33
C LEU A 192 1.98 2.39 9.55
N GLY A 193 1.44 2.26 10.76
CA GLY A 193 2.24 2.12 11.97
C GLY A 193 3.23 0.95 11.88
N LYS A 194 2.80 -0.18 11.31
CA LYS A 194 3.66 -1.34 11.08
C LYS A 194 4.66 -1.11 9.94
N VAL A 195 4.21 -0.65 8.78
CA VAL A 195 5.06 -0.45 7.59
C VAL A 195 6.14 0.60 7.82
N LEU A 196 5.83 1.63 8.59
CA LEU A 196 6.77 2.72 8.95
C LEU A 196 7.62 2.40 10.18
N GLU A 197 7.42 1.24 10.82
CA GLU A 197 8.06 0.87 12.08
C GLU A 197 7.85 1.90 13.21
N LYS A 198 6.65 2.50 13.24
CA LYS A 198 6.22 3.54 14.17
C LYS A 198 4.99 3.08 14.98
N PRO A 199 5.13 2.08 15.89
CA PRO A 199 3.98 1.51 16.57
C PRO A 199 3.21 2.53 17.43
N ARG A 200 3.93 3.41 18.12
CA ARG A 200 3.27 4.40 19.01
C ARG A 200 2.55 5.47 18.21
N GLU A 201 3.18 6.04 17.20
CA GLU A 201 2.54 7.03 16.32
C GLU A 201 1.39 6.41 15.51
N GLY A 202 1.52 5.13 15.12
CA GLY A 202 0.44 4.36 14.50
C GLY A 202 -0.77 4.20 15.42
N LEU A 203 -0.56 3.91 16.71
CA LEU A 203 -1.61 3.86 17.71
C LEU A 203 -2.28 5.23 17.89
N LEU A 204 -1.49 6.30 18.03
CA LEU A 204 -2.03 7.65 18.22
C LEU A 204 -2.85 8.09 16.99
N ALA A 205 -2.36 7.81 15.78
CA ALA A 205 -3.09 8.07 14.54
C ALA A 205 -4.38 7.23 14.44
N PHE A 206 -4.34 5.96 14.88
CA PHE A 206 -5.51 5.08 14.98
C PHE A 206 -6.58 5.67 15.93
N CYS A 207 -6.18 6.16 17.09
CA CYS A 207 -7.06 6.90 18.02
C CYS A 207 -7.64 8.15 17.35
N GLY A 208 -6.83 8.88 16.60
CA GLY A 208 -7.27 10.03 15.81
C GLY A 208 -8.28 9.64 14.74
N ALA A 209 -8.01 8.57 13.98
CA ALA A 209 -8.91 8.05 12.95
C ALA A 209 -10.27 7.67 13.49
N PHE A 210 -10.34 7.14 14.71
CA PHE A 210 -11.58 6.79 15.38
C PHE A 210 -12.54 7.98 15.56
N ILE A 211 -12.03 9.20 15.70
CA ILE A 211 -12.84 10.38 15.97
C ILE A 211 -12.84 11.45 14.85
N HIS A 212 -11.96 11.35 13.86
CA HIS A 212 -11.65 12.45 12.93
C HIS A 212 -12.88 13.04 12.22
N ASP A 213 -13.82 12.18 11.82
CA ASP A 213 -15.03 12.56 11.09
C ASP A 213 -16.31 12.63 11.93
N LEU A 214 -16.24 12.48 13.28
CA LEU A 214 -17.44 12.48 14.14
C LEU A 214 -18.20 13.81 14.16
N ALA A 215 -17.56 14.91 13.81
CA ALA A 215 -18.22 16.21 13.72
C ALA A 215 -18.79 16.51 12.32
N ARG A 216 -18.54 15.64 11.34
CA ARG A 216 -19.02 15.80 9.98
C ARG A 216 -20.55 15.64 9.90
N ARG A 217 -21.20 16.48 9.11
CA ARG A 217 -22.66 16.52 8.97
C ARG A 217 -23.11 16.12 7.57
N THR A 218 -22.28 16.38 6.56
CA THR A 218 -22.55 16.13 5.14
C THR A 218 -21.36 15.49 4.45
N ASP A 219 -21.55 15.01 3.21
CA ASP A 219 -20.45 14.57 2.34
C ASP A 219 -19.77 15.73 1.60
N GLY A 220 -20.24 16.95 1.78
CA GLY A 220 -19.69 18.14 1.17
C GLY A 220 -18.41 18.66 1.84
N VAL A 221 -17.93 19.81 1.39
CA VAL A 221 -16.75 20.48 1.95
C VAL A 221 -17.09 21.11 3.30
N GLU A 222 -16.52 20.58 4.38
CA GLU A 222 -16.69 21.07 5.75
C GLU A 222 -15.31 21.28 6.42
N PRO A 223 -14.62 22.42 6.23
CA PRO A 223 -13.25 22.62 6.73
C PRO A 223 -13.14 22.49 8.26
N GLU A 224 -14.21 22.84 8.97
CA GLU A 224 -14.23 22.87 10.44
C GLU A 224 -14.54 21.50 11.08
N HIS A 225 -14.83 20.46 10.31
CA HIS A 225 -15.20 19.17 10.93
C HIS A 225 -14.05 18.57 11.73
N GLY A 226 -12.80 18.67 11.27
CA GLY A 226 -11.62 18.19 12.00
C GLY A 226 -11.40 18.94 13.32
N PRO A 227 -11.27 20.28 13.32
CA PRO A 227 -11.20 21.07 14.55
C PRO A 227 -12.37 20.80 15.51
N ASN A 228 -13.58 20.68 14.99
CA ASN A 228 -14.76 20.38 15.80
C ASN A 228 -14.73 18.96 16.37
N ALA A 229 -14.23 17.98 15.62
CA ALA A 229 -14.05 16.62 16.12
C ALA A 229 -13.04 16.58 17.27
N ALA A 230 -11.90 17.22 17.13
CA ALA A 230 -10.89 17.34 18.19
C ALA A 230 -11.46 18.02 19.45
N LYS A 231 -12.20 19.11 19.27
CA LYS A 231 -12.74 19.92 20.38
C LYS A 231 -13.87 19.22 21.14
N TYR A 232 -14.83 18.62 20.42
CA TYR A 232 -16.10 18.18 21.04
C TYR A 232 -16.17 16.68 21.26
N PHE A 233 -15.33 15.87 20.60
CA PHE A 233 -15.40 14.43 20.69
C PHE A 233 -14.24 13.79 21.42
N PHE A 234 -13.03 14.35 21.39
CA PHE A 234 -11.86 13.75 22.02
C PHE A 234 -12.10 13.37 23.48
N GLY A 235 -12.56 14.30 24.32
CA GLY A 235 -12.77 14.07 25.75
C GLY A 235 -13.88 13.06 26.07
N ARG A 236 -14.73 12.71 25.11
CA ARG A 236 -15.81 11.72 25.31
C ARG A 236 -15.30 10.29 25.42
N PHE A 237 -14.08 10.05 25.00
CA PHE A 237 -13.46 8.74 24.97
C PHE A 237 -12.27 8.62 25.91
N GLN A 238 -12.24 9.44 26.97
CA GLN A 238 -11.13 9.48 27.92
C GLN A 238 -10.77 8.09 28.46
N GLN A 239 -11.76 7.26 28.81
CA GLN A 239 -11.52 5.89 29.29
C GLN A 239 -10.76 5.03 28.28
N LEU A 240 -10.97 5.26 26.98
CA LEU A 240 -10.25 4.55 25.93
C LEU A 240 -8.80 5.05 25.84
N TRP A 241 -8.60 6.36 25.95
CA TRP A 241 -7.25 6.95 25.97
C TRP A 241 -6.45 6.51 27.20
N ASP A 242 -7.09 6.42 28.35
CA ASP A 242 -6.49 5.91 29.59
C ASP A 242 -6.10 4.42 29.44
N LYS A 243 -6.95 3.62 28.82
CA LYS A 243 -6.66 2.20 28.53
C LYS A 243 -5.41 2.03 27.68
N TYR A 244 -5.21 2.87 26.68
CA TYR A 244 -4.01 2.88 25.83
C TYR A 244 -2.86 3.72 26.41
N SER A 245 -3.00 4.19 27.67
CA SER A 245 -1.99 4.94 28.40
C SER A 245 -1.44 6.14 27.61
N LEU A 246 -2.34 6.93 27.01
CA LEU A 246 -1.95 8.16 26.32
C LEU A 246 -1.50 9.19 27.34
N THR A 247 -0.30 9.73 27.16
CA THR A 247 0.16 10.87 27.97
C THR A 247 -0.56 12.16 27.59
N PRO A 248 -0.54 13.22 28.44
CA PRO A 248 -1.13 14.51 28.08
C PRO A 248 -0.57 15.08 26.77
N GLU A 249 0.73 14.92 26.52
CA GLU A 249 1.40 15.38 25.30
C GLU A 249 0.91 14.58 24.07
N GLU A 250 0.74 13.28 24.22
CA GLU A 250 0.21 12.42 23.16
C GLU A 250 -1.27 12.72 22.88
N CYS A 251 -2.06 13.00 23.91
CA CYS A 251 -3.43 13.48 23.75
C CYS A 251 -3.49 14.75 22.90
N GLU A 252 -2.54 15.68 23.11
CA GLU A 252 -2.47 16.90 22.30
C GLU A 252 -2.02 16.59 20.85
N GLN A 253 -1.08 15.68 20.65
CA GLN A 253 -0.68 15.24 19.29
C GLN A 253 -1.88 14.63 18.52
N VAL A 254 -2.71 13.83 19.18
CA VAL A 254 -3.92 13.26 18.57
C VAL A 254 -4.92 14.37 18.22
N ARG A 255 -5.17 15.33 19.13
CA ARG A 255 -6.07 16.47 18.86
C ARG A 255 -5.59 17.30 17.68
N GLU A 256 -4.29 17.59 17.63
CA GLU A 256 -3.70 18.38 16.56
C GLU A 256 -3.77 17.63 15.21
N ALA A 257 -3.48 16.32 15.21
CA ALA A 257 -3.61 15.48 14.01
C ALA A 257 -5.06 15.48 13.49
N VAL A 258 -6.04 15.28 14.37
CA VAL A 258 -7.47 15.33 14.04
C VAL A 258 -7.86 16.73 13.54
N SER A 259 -7.38 17.79 14.17
CA SER A 259 -7.67 19.16 13.74
C SER A 259 -7.15 19.48 12.35
N GLN A 260 -6.00 18.89 11.96
CA GLN A 260 -5.35 19.18 10.68
C GLN A 260 -5.68 18.16 9.57
N HIS A 261 -6.37 17.04 9.87
CA HIS A 261 -6.55 15.98 8.84
C HIS A 261 -7.27 16.50 7.58
N SER A 262 -8.23 17.39 7.74
CA SER A 262 -9.03 18.00 6.66
C SER A 262 -8.60 19.40 6.25
N ALA A 263 -7.57 19.96 6.91
CA ALA A 263 -7.11 21.32 6.73
C ALA A 263 -5.67 21.39 6.20
N ARG A 264 -5.19 22.63 5.94
CA ARG A 264 -3.78 22.86 5.61
C ARG A 264 -2.88 22.44 6.78
N GLU A 265 -1.81 21.77 6.49
CA GLU A 265 -0.81 21.36 7.48
C GLU A 265 -0.10 22.56 8.09
N ARG A 266 0.03 22.52 9.41
CA ARG A 266 0.79 23.50 10.21
C ARG A 266 2.06 22.89 10.79
N LEU A 267 2.03 21.57 11.07
CA LEU A 267 3.20 20.83 11.55
C LEU A 267 4.21 20.59 10.44
N ARG A 268 5.48 20.71 10.76
CA ARG A 268 6.62 20.40 9.90
C ARG A 268 7.16 19.00 10.26
N PRO A 269 7.91 18.33 9.38
CA PRO A 269 8.47 17.01 9.64
C PRO A 269 9.30 16.88 10.93
N THR A 270 9.85 17.98 11.42
CA THR A 270 10.63 18.04 12.66
C THR A 270 9.82 18.27 13.92
N ASP A 271 8.54 18.60 13.78
CA ASP A 271 7.69 18.97 14.92
C ASP A 271 7.13 17.71 15.60
N ALA A 272 7.00 17.76 16.92
CA ALA A 272 6.34 16.69 17.67
C ALA A 272 4.89 16.52 17.17
N GLY A 273 4.45 15.25 16.99
CA GLY A 273 3.12 14.96 16.47
C GLY A 273 3.01 14.98 14.94
N TYR A 274 4.04 15.42 14.18
CA TYR A 274 4.00 15.37 12.72
C TYR A 274 3.73 13.96 12.20
N ALA A 275 4.42 12.95 12.75
CA ALA A 275 4.24 11.57 12.31
C ALA A 275 2.81 11.09 12.54
N VAL A 276 2.17 11.45 13.65
CA VAL A 276 0.77 11.12 13.95
C VAL A 276 -0.17 11.75 12.92
N MET A 277 0.01 13.03 12.66
CA MET A 277 -0.77 13.78 11.66
C MET A 277 -0.56 13.22 10.25
N ALA A 278 0.67 12.94 9.86
CA ALA A 278 1.02 12.42 8.54
C ALA A 278 0.44 11.01 8.30
N ILE A 279 0.53 10.12 9.32
CA ILE A 279 -0.09 8.78 9.25
C ILE A 279 -1.60 8.90 9.12
N LEU A 280 -2.26 9.73 9.92
CA LEU A 280 -3.71 9.91 9.85
C LEU A 280 -4.15 10.44 8.48
N LYS A 281 -3.45 11.44 7.94
CA LYS A 281 -3.78 12.02 6.63
C LYS A 281 -3.52 11.04 5.48
N ASP A 282 -2.46 10.25 5.54
CA ASP A 282 -2.20 9.22 4.54
C ASP A 282 -3.24 8.09 4.63
N ALA A 283 -3.64 7.71 5.84
CA ALA A 283 -4.69 6.71 6.06
C ALA A 283 -6.05 7.17 5.50
N ASP A 284 -6.44 8.42 5.75
CA ASP A 284 -7.65 9.02 5.18
C ASP A 284 -7.56 9.12 3.65
N ALA A 285 -6.40 9.53 3.11
CA ALA A 285 -6.15 9.59 1.67
C ALA A 285 -6.21 8.21 1.02
N LEU A 286 -5.67 7.16 1.65
CA LEU A 286 -5.73 5.78 1.15
C LEU A 286 -7.17 5.28 1.01
N ASP A 287 -8.09 5.67 1.90
CA ASP A 287 -9.50 5.30 1.78
C ASP A 287 -10.25 6.06 0.67
N ARG A 288 -9.63 7.06 0.03
CA ARG A 288 -10.21 7.72 -1.15
C ARG A 288 -10.36 6.78 -2.35
N CYS A 289 -9.78 5.58 -2.32
CA CYS A 289 -10.08 4.52 -3.29
C CYS A 289 -11.59 4.17 -3.35
N ARG A 290 -12.36 4.49 -2.31
CA ARG A 290 -13.84 4.40 -2.30
C ARG A 290 -14.52 5.38 -3.28
N LEU A 291 -13.84 6.45 -3.67
CA LEU A 291 -14.37 7.45 -4.60
C LEU A 291 -14.03 7.01 -6.03
N HIS A 292 -15.05 6.74 -6.83
CA HIS A 292 -14.87 6.27 -8.21
C HIS A 292 -13.99 7.22 -9.05
N HIS A 293 -13.21 6.66 -9.98
CA HIS A 293 -12.40 7.37 -10.98
C HIS A 293 -11.40 8.41 -10.44
N GLY A 294 -10.32 7.93 -9.82
CA GLY A 294 -9.18 8.79 -9.48
C GLY A 294 -9.33 9.56 -8.18
N GLY A 295 -10.14 9.08 -7.25
CA GLY A 295 -10.29 9.69 -5.92
C GLY A 295 -9.00 9.75 -5.10
N LEU A 296 -8.13 8.75 -5.26
CA LEU A 296 -6.78 8.72 -4.66
C LEU A 296 -5.74 9.21 -5.68
N ASN A 297 -5.02 10.27 -5.35
CA ASN A 297 -3.77 10.63 -6.02
C ASN A 297 -2.59 10.21 -5.14
N PRO A 298 -1.74 9.26 -5.57
CA PRO A 298 -0.59 8.81 -4.80
C PRO A 298 0.41 9.91 -4.40
N ASP A 299 0.45 11.03 -5.16
CA ASP A 299 1.32 12.16 -4.85
C ASP A 299 0.85 12.99 -3.63
N TRP A 300 -0.35 12.74 -3.14
CA TRP A 300 -0.85 13.34 -1.89
C TRP A 300 -0.36 12.59 -0.65
N LEU A 301 0.20 11.38 -0.80
CA LEU A 301 0.74 10.60 0.30
C LEU A 301 2.10 11.17 0.74
N ARG A 302 2.25 11.33 2.07
CA ARG A 302 3.43 11.94 2.70
C ARG A 302 4.56 10.95 2.83
N TYR A 303 4.19 9.71 3.15
CA TYR A 303 5.14 8.61 3.19
C TYR A 303 5.09 7.83 1.88
N ARG A 304 6.28 7.60 1.33
CA ARG A 304 6.43 6.78 0.12
C ARG A 304 5.92 5.36 0.34
N GLU A 305 6.14 4.84 1.52
CA GLU A 305 5.71 3.52 1.96
C GLU A 305 4.19 3.37 1.97
N SER A 306 3.44 4.45 2.15
CA SER A 306 1.97 4.43 2.10
C SER A 306 1.45 3.92 0.75
N ARG A 307 2.20 4.14 -0.35
CA ARG A 307 1.84 3.66 -1.68
C ARG A 307 1.77 2.13 -1.76
N ARG A 308 2.52 1.42 -0.90
CA ARG A 308 2.49 -0.05 -0.81
C ARG A 308 1.12 -0.59 -0.38
N LEU A 309 0.35 0.21 0.33
CA LEU A 309 -0.96 -0.15 0.87
C LEU A 309 -2.11 0.08 -0.10
N ILE A 310 -1.92 0.80 -1.21
CA ILE A 310 -3.01 1.21 -2.12
C ILE A 310 -3.83 0.00 -2.56
N GLY A 311 -3.19 -1.02 -3.16
CA GLY A 311 -3.90 -2.20 -3.66
C GLY A 311 -4.61 -3.01 -2.56
N PHE A 312 -4.05 -3.04 -1.34
CA PHE A 312 -4.68 -3.69 -0.20
C PHE A 312 -5.91 -2.91 0.28
N MET A 313 -5.82 -1.59 0.35
CA MET A 313 -6.95 -0.75 0.73
C MET A 313 -8.07 -0.76 -0.30
N GLU A 314 -7.76 -0.87 -1.60
CA GLU A 314 -8.75 -1.08 -2.65
C GLU A 314 -9.53 -2.39 -2.44
N GLN A 315 -8.85 -3.49 -2.08
CA GLN A 315 -9.50 -4.77 -1.77
C GLN A 315 -10.39 -4.66 -0.52
N ILE A 316 -9.89 -4.05 0.56
CA ILE A 316 -10.70 -3.80 1.76
C ILE A 316 -11.92 -2.96 1.41
N CYS A 317 -11.75 -1.89 0.65
CA CYS A 317 -12.84 -1.02 0.23
C CYS A 317 -13.91 -1.80 -0.55
N ALA A 318 -13.49 -2.63 -1.51
CA ALA A 318 -14.42 -3.47 -2.29
C ALA A 318 -15.22 -4.45 -1.40
N LYS A 319 -14.54 -5.10 -0.44
CA LYS A 319 -15.18 -6.03 0.51
C LYS A 319 -16.16 -5.35 1.47
N THR A 320 -15.88 -4.11 1.85
CA THR A 320 -16.59 -3.41 2.93
C THR A 320 -17.46 -2.25 2.45
N TRP A 321 -17.68 -2.15 1.13
CA TRP A 321 -18.45 -1.07 0.53
C TRP A 321 -19.87 -0.95 1.08
N SER A 322 -20.52 -2.08 1.32
CA SER A 322 -21.90 -2.15 1.78
C SER A 322 -22.06 -2.14 3.30
N VAL A 323 -20.97 -1.91 4.06
CA VAL A 323 -21.04 -1.92 5.52
C VAL A 323 -21.91 -0.78 6.02
N ASN A 324 -23.00 -1.18 6.63
CA ASN A 324 -24.02 -0.31 7.17
C ASN A 324 -23.78 0.04 8.65
N ARG A 325 -24.57 0.99 9.14
CA ARG A 325 -24.58 1.48 10.52
C ARG A 325 -24.70 0.33 11.52
N GLY A 326 -23.92 0.38 12.59
CA GLY A 326 -24.06 -0.51 13.74
C GLY A 326 -23.21 -1.77 13.74
N LEU A 327 -22.38 -2.02 12.69
CA LEU A 327 -21.42 -3.11 12.74
C LEU A 327 -20.30 -2.79 13.76
N PRO A 328 -20.03 -3.67 14.75
CA PRO A 328 -18.88 -3.51 15.64
C PRO A 328 -17.54 -3.54 14.88
N PHE A 329 -16.54 -2.80 15.38
CA PHE A 329 -15.23 -2.77 14.72
C PHE A 329 -14.59 -4.17 14.64
N VAL A 330 -14.75 -5.01 15.66
CA VAL A 330 -14.23 -6.38 15.65
C VAL A 330 -14.81 -7.21 14.51
N ASP A 331 -16.12 -7.07 14.23
CA ASP A 331 -16.78 -7.78 13.13
C ASP A 331 -16.35 -7.21 11.77
N PHE A 332 -16.11 -5.91 11.68
CA PHE A 332 -15.54 -5.28 10.50
C PHE A 332 -14.13 -5.81 10.19
N VAL A 333 -13.28 -5.93 11.20
CA VAL A 333 -11.95 -6.53 11.06
C VAL A 333 -12.07 -7.99 10.59
N ALA A 334 -13.00 -8.76 11.16
CA ALA A 334 -13.25 -10.14 10.73
C ALA A 334 -13.67 -10.23 9.25
N MET A 335 -14.51 -9.30 8.78
CA MET A 335 -14.86 -9.20 7.35
C MET A 335 -13.64 -8.92 6.47
N CYS A 336 -12.74 -8.03 6.91
CA CYS A 336 -11.53 -7.73 6.16
C CYS A 336 -10.59 -8.95 6.05
N LEU A 337 -10.59 -9.81 7.06
CA LEU A 337 -9.76 -11.01 7.15
C LEU A 337 -10.34 -12.23 6.46
N SER A 338 -11.66 -12.28 6.25
CA SER A 338 -12.30 -13.41 5.57
C SER A 338 -11.76 -13.56 4.15
N ASP A 339 -11.24 -14.73 3.82
CA ASP A 339 -10.89 -15.07 2.45
C ASP A 339 -12.17 -14.98 1.60
N THR A 340 -12.19 -14.06 0.68
CA THR A 340 -13.09 -14.16 -0.45
C THR A 340 -12.57 -15.30 -1.32
N SER A 341 -13.01 -16.53 -1.03
CA SER A 341 -13.06 -17.54 -2.09
C SER A 341 -13.95 -16.92 -3.17
N MET A 342 -13.35 -16.36 -4.18
CA MET A 342 -14.06 -15.99 -5.39
C MET A 342 -14.62 -17.29 -5.95
N SER A 343 -15.92 -17.51 -5.72
CA SER A 343 -16.71 -18.38 -6.55
C SER A 343 -16.58 -17.85 -7.99
N GLU A 344 -16.17 -18.76 -8.85
CA GLU A 344 -15.92 -18.71 -10.27
C GLU A 344 -16.81 -17.76 -11.08
#